data_10e84030fd19cdd557258deb75ddf22d
#
_entry.id   10e84030fd19cdd557258deb75ddf22d
#
_cell.length_a   1.000
_cell.length_b   1.000
_cell.length_c   1.000
_cell.angle_alpha   90.00
_cell.angle_beta   90.00
_cell.angle_gamma   90.00
#
_symmetry.space_group_name_H-M   'P 1'
#
loop_
_entity.id
_entity.type
_entity.pdbx_description
1 polymer ?
#
loop_
_entity_poly.entity_id
_entity_poly.type
_entity_poly.pdbx_seq_one_letter_code
_entity_poly.pdbx_strand_id
1 'polypeptide(L)'
;TTGNLDWRPLPVEPGRGFERLPRPSPGDLMFDIEGDPFWEPARGLHFLLGLLIREEASWRYRAIWAHDRAGERRAFQELIDFFHLRLARHPDMHVYHYGA
;
A
#
# COMPACT_ATOMS: atom_id res chain seq x y z
N THR A 1 38.01 -2.01 5.11
CA THR A 1 36.88 -2.73 4.54
C THR A 1 36.46 -2.14 3.21
N THR A 2 35.92 -2.94 2.38
CA THR A 2 35.44 -2.49 1.09
C THR A 2 34.06 -1.84 1.13
N GLY A 3 33.33 -2.03 2.22
CA GLY A 3 31.96 -1.61 2.31
C GLY A 3 31.00 -2.37 1.42
N ASN A 4 31.40 -3.50 0.88
CA ASN A 4 30.51 -4.33 0.08
C ASN A 4 29.39 -4.91 0.94
N LEU A 5 28.17 -4.76 0.45
CA LEU A 5 27.02 -5.43 1.04
C LEU A 5 26.86 -6.80 0.41
N ASP A 6 26.66 -7.79 1.24
CA ASP A 6 26.40 -9.15 0.80
C ASP A 6 24.99 -9.56 1.16
N TRP A 7 24.39 -10.38 0.32
CA TRP A 7 23.04 -10.89 0.56
C TRP A 7 22.91 -12.30 0.02
N ARG A 8 21.99 -13.06 0.59
CA ARG A 8 21.61 -14.37 0.06
C ARG A 8 20.15 -14.64 0.37
N PRO A 9 19.41 -15.29 -0.54
CA PRO A 9 18.08 -15.77 -0.23
C PRO A 9 18.14 -16.85 0.84
N LEU A 10 17.20 -16.79 1.77
CA LEU A 10 17.01 -17.89 2.71
C LEU A 10 16.28 -19.05 2.01
N PRO A 11 16.50 -20.30 2.45
CA PRO A 11 15.73 -21.42 1.92
C PRO A 11 14.23 -21.21 2.11
N VAL A 12 13.45 -21.63 1.12
CA VAL A 12 11.99 -21.62 1.25
C VAL A 12 11.58 -22.65 2.27
N GLU A 13 10.78 -22.22 3.25
CA GLU A 13 10.23 -23.09 4.29
C GLU A 13 8.72 -23.20 4.11
N PRO A 14 8.14 -24.42 4.03
CA PRO A 14 6.71 -24.59 3.90
C PRO A 14 5.93 -23.87 4.99
N GLY A 15 4.91 -23.10 4.59
CA GLY A 15 4.04 -22.35 5.50
C GLY A 15 4.66 -21.11 6.09
N ARG A 16 5.82 -20.65 5.61
CA ARG A 16 6.53 -19.48 6.13
C ARG A 16 6.94 -18.52 5.02
N GLY A 17 7.08 -17.23 5.39
CA GLY A 17 7.55 -16.20 4.47
C GLY A 17 6.71 -16.09 3.21
N PHE A 18 7.34 -16.08 2.07
CA PHE A 18 6.66 -15.95 0.77
C PHE A 18 5.68 -17.07 0.46
N GLU A 19 5.85 -18.23 1.07
CA GLU A 19 4.88 -19.33 0.94
C GLU A 19 3.49 -18.95 1.47
N ARG A 20 3.40 -17.97 2.35
CA ARG A 20 2.13 -17.51 2.92
C ARG A 20 1.43 -16.46 2.09
N LEU A 21 2.08 -15.94 1.06
CA LEU A 21 1.44 -14.99 0.17
C LEU A 21 0.39 -15.71 -0.69
N PRO A 22 -0.76 -15.09 -0.90
CA PRO A 22 -1.77 -15.65 -1.78
C PRO A 22 -1.31 -15.62 -3.24
N ARG A 23 -2.02 -16.36 -4.09
CA ARG A 23 -1.78 -16.32 -5.54
C ARG A 23 -1.97 -14.89 -6.04
N PRO A 24 -1.04 -14.35 -6.86
CA PRO A 24 -1.20 -13.03 -7.45
C PRO A 24 -2.49 -12.89 -8.25
N SER A 25 -3.08 -11.70 -8.17
CA SER A 25 -4.25 -11.31 -8.96
C SER A 25 -3.92 -10.09 -9.80
N PRO A 26 -4.48 -9.98 -11.01
CA PRO A 26 -4.32 -8.75 -11.82
C PRO A 26 -4.83 -7.50 -11.13
N GLY A 27 -5.70 -7.65 -10.13
CA GLY A 27 -6.26 -6.55 -9.36
C GLY A 27 -5.43 -6.10 -8.17
N ASP A 28 -4.33 -6.76 -7.87
CA ASP A 28 -3.54 -6.49 -6.67
C ASP A 28 -3.06 -5.05 -6.59
N LEU A 29 -3.04 -4.52 -5.37
CA LEU A 29 -2.58 -3.18 -5.04
C LEU A 29 -1.56 -3.24 -3.93
N MET A 30 -0.60 -2.32 -3.97
CA MET A 30 0.24 -1.99 -2.83
C MET A 30 -0.21 -0.63 -2.30
N PHE A 31 -0.29 -0.49 -0.98
CA PHE A 31 -0.87 0.67 -0.34
C PHE A 31 0.01 1.12 0.83
N ASP A 32 0.19 2.43 0.95
CA ASP A 32 0.94 3.02 2.06
C ASP A 32 0.36 4.37 2.45
N ILE A 33 0.60 4.77 3.70
CA ILE A 33 0.12 6.04 4.25
C ILE A 33 1.30 6.76 4.88
N GLU A 34 1.44 8.07 4.58
CA GLU A 34 2.36 8.95 5.27
C GLU A 34 1.59 9.91 6.15
N GLY A 35 2.07 10.13 7.37
CA GLY A 35 1.40 10.97 8.35
C GLY A 35 2.37 11.89 9.08
N ASP A 36 1.85 13.03 9.51
CA ASP A 36 2.52 13.96 10.41
C ASP A 36 1.85 13.86 11.79
N PRO A 37 2.50 13.24 12.79
CA PRO A 37 1.91 13.10 14.12
C PRO A 37 1.82 14.42 14.88
N PHE A 38 2.53 15.46 14.43
CA PHE A 38 2.63 16.76 15.10
C PHE A 38 1.80 17.86 14.44
N TRP A 39 0.95 17.50 13.47
CA TRP A 39 0.14 18.49 12.75
C TRP A 39 -0.79 19.30 13.67
N GLU A 40 -1.32 18.64 14.71
CA GLU A 40 -2.05 19.28 15.83
C GLU A 40 -1.51 18.73 17.15
N PRO A 41 -1.62 19.47 18.26
CA PRO A 41 -1.08 19.02 19.55
C PRO A 41 -1.58 17.64 20.01
N ALA A 42 -2.84 17.31 19.73
CA ALA A 42 -3.45 16.07 20.19
C ALA A 42 -3.74 15.08 19.07
N ARG A 43 -3.44 15.42 17.80
CA ARG A 43 -3.90 14.61 16.69
C ARG A 43 -3.07 14.84 15.43
N GLY A 44 -2.51 13.78 14.89
CA GLY A 44 -1.79 13.83 13.63
C GLY A 44 -2.69 13.96 12.42
N LEU A 45 -2.07 14.13 11.26
CA LEU A 45 -2.75 14.16 9.96
C LEU A 45 -2.09 13.15 9.04
N HIS A 46 -2.87 12.30 8.41
CA HIS A 46 -2.41 11.49 7.29
C HIS A 46 -2.49 12.35 6.02
N PHE A 47 -1.33 12.73 5.48
CA PHE A 47 -1.27 13.72 4.40
C PHE A 47 -1.07 13.11 3.03
N LEU A 48 -0.69 11.83 2.95
CA LEU A 48 -0.47 11.14 1.67
C LEU A 48 -0.94 9.70 1.77
N LEU A 49 -1.82 9.33 0.87
CA LEU A 49 -2.22 7.94 0.64
C LEU A 49 -1.61 7.53 -0.70
N GLY A 50 -0.71 6.56 -0.68
CA GLY A 50 -0.01 6.10 -1.86
C GLY A 50 -0.50 4.73 -2.33
N LEU A 51 -0.73 4.60 -3.62
CA LEU A 51 -1.15 3.34 -4.24
C LEU A 51 -0.20 2.98 -5.37
N LEU A 52 0.24 1.74 -5.37
CA LEU A 52 0.90 1.15 -6.52
C LEU A 52 -0.09 0.17 -7.15
N ILE A 53 -0.55 0.50 -8.35
CA ILE A 53 -1.66 -0.17 -9.02
C ILE A 53 -1.11 -1.03 -10.14
N ARG A 54 -1.42 -2.33 -10.10
CA ARG A 54 -1.05 -3.22 -11.19
C ARG A 54 -1.91 -2.94 -12.41
N GLU A 55 -1.24 -2.76 -13.54
CA GLU A 55 -1.86 -2.67 -14.86
C GLU A 55 -1.17 -3.72 -15.74
N GLU A 56 -1.83 -4.25 -16.72
CA GLU A 56 -1.39 -5.38 -17.55
C GLU A 56 0.10 -5.79 -17.44
N ALA A 57 1.01 -5.00 -18.03
CA ALA A 57 2.44 -5.27 -18.03
C ALA A 57 3.25 -4.31 -17.17
N SER A 58 2.61 -3.46 -16.37
CA SER A 58 3.29 -2.40 -15.61
C SER A 58 2.60 -2.10 -14.29
N TRP A 59 3.21 -1.17 -13.54
CA TRP A 59 2.66 -0.64 -12.30
C TRP A 59 2.53 0.86 -12.44
N ARG A 60 1.41 1.41 -11.94
CA ARG A 60 1.17 2.85 -11.91
C ARG A 60 1.07 3.33 -10.47
N TYR A 61 1.78 4.40 -10.15
CA TYR A 61 1.68 5.03 -8.84
C TYR A 61 0.59 6.10 -8.86
N ARG A 62 -0.24 6.10 -7.81
CA ARG A 62 -1.25 7.13 -7.57
C ARG A 62 -1.08 7.70 -6.18
N ALA A 63 -1.02 9.03 -6.07
CA ALA A 63 -0.93 9.73 -4.80
C ALA A 63 -2.24 10.48 -4.55
N ILE A 64 -2.77 10.34 -3.34
CA ILE A 64 -3.94 11.10 -2.88
C ILE A 64 -3.46 11.96 -1.72
N TRP A 65 -3.43 13.26 -1.91
CA TRP A 65 -2.92 14.22 -0.94
C TRP A 65 -4.03 14.79 -0.07
N ALA A 66 -3.69 15.07 1.19
CA ALA A 66 -4.53 15.76 2.14
C ALA A 66 -3.72 16.86 2.84
N HIS A 67 -4.25 18.07 2.91
CA HIS A 67 -3.55 19.21 3.48
C HIS A 67 -4.20 19.72 4.76
N ASP A 68 -5.35 19.17 5.12
CA ASP A 68 -6.09 19.50 6.33
C ASP A 68 -7.03 18.36 6.70
N ARG A 69 -7.78 18.53 7.77
CA ARG A 69 -8.68 17.48 8.26
C ARG A 69 -9.78 17.14 7.26
N ALA A 70 -10.35 18.13 6.61
CA ALA A 70 -11.37 17.90 5.58
C ALA A 70 -10.78 17.18 4.37
N GLY A 71 -9.56 17.53 3.98
CA GLY A 71 -8.83 16.85 2.91
C GLY A 71 -8.50 15.41 3.24
N GLU A 72 -8.09 15.13 4.48
CA GLU A 72 -7.85 13.77 4.96
C GLU A 72 -9.10 12.90 4.82
N ARG A 73 -10.24 13.43 5.23
CA ARG A 73 -11.51 12.72 5.11
C ARG A 73 -11.86 12.43 3.66
N ARG A 74 -11.72 13.41 2.78
CA ARG A 74 -11.96 13.22 1.33
C ARG A 74 -11.00 12.20 0.73
N ALA A 75 -9.73 12.23 1.13
CA ALA A 75 -8.73 11.28 0.66
C ALA A 75 -9.09 9.84 1.04
N PHE A 76 -9.52 9.62 2.27
CA PHE A 76 -9.98 8.30 2.69
C PHE A 76 -11.23 7.85 1.94
N GLN A 77 -12.18 8.75 1.73
CA GLN A 77 -13.38 8.44 0.97
C GLN A 77 -13.02 8.03 -0.47
N GLU A 78 -12.15 8.77 -1.10
CA GLU A 78 -11.66 8.46 -2.45
C GLU A 78 -10.95 7.11 -2.51
N LEU A 79 -10.12 6.81 -1.50
CA LEU A 79 -9.43 5.54 -1.40
C LEU A 79 -10.40 4.36 -1.28
N ILE A 80 -11.38 4.46 -0.39
CA ILE A 80 -12.36 3.41 -0.16
C ILE A 80 -13.23 3.21 -1.41
N ASP A 81 -13.65 4.27 -2.06
CA ASP A 81 -14.40 4.19 -3.31
C ASP A 81 -13.59 3.49 -4.40
N PHE A 82 -12.31 3.81 -4.49
CA PHE A 82 -11.40 3.15 -5.42
C PHE A 82 -11.29 1.65 -5.14
N PHE A 83 -11.13 1.26 -3.87
CA PHE A 83 -11.06 -0.15 -3.49
C PHE A 83 -12.35 -0.90 -3.87
N HIS A 84 -13.50 -0.30 -3.61
CA HIS A 84 -14.79 -0.91 -3.94
C HIS A 84 -14.96 -1.13 -5.44
N LEU A 85 -14.65 -0.13 -6.24
CA LEU A 85 -14.74 -0.24 -7.71
C LEU A 85 -13.78 -1.30 -8.24
N ARG A 86 -12.56 -1.33 -7.70
CA ARG A 86 -11.57 -2.30 -8.15
C ARG A 86 -11.92 -3.71 -7.74
N LEU A 87 -12.43 -3.90 -6.52
CA LEU A 87 -12.87 -5.20 -6.05
C LEU A 87 -14.01 -5.77 -6.89
N ALA A 88 -14.91 -4.91 -7.36
CA ALA A 88 -15.99 -5.34 -8.25
C ALA A 88 -15.45 -5.86 -9.60
N ARG A 89 -14.35 -5.32 -10.09
CA ARG A 89 -13.70 -5.75 -11.34
C ARG A 89 -12.75 -6.93 -11.14
N HIS A 90 -12.16 -7.05 -9.96
CA HIS A 90 -11.19 -8.09 -9.61
C HIS A 90 -11.54 -8.69 -8.25
N PRO A 91 -12.56 -9.58 -8.19
CA PRO A 91 -13.01 -10.13 -6.90
C PRO A 91 -11.95 -10.90 -6.12
N ASP A 92 -10.90 -11.37 -6.80
CA ASP A 92 -9.79 -12.11 -6.21
C ASP A 92 -8.59 -11.23 -5.85
N MET A 93 -8.72 -9.92 -5.94
CA MET A 93 -7.64 -8.98 -5.65
C MET A 93 -7.24 -8.97 -4.19
N HIS A 94 -6.03 -8.49 -3.94
CA HIS A 94 -5.48 -8.25 -2.61
C HIS A 94 -4.98 -6.83 -2.50
N VAL A 95 -5.08 -6.27 -1.29
CA VAL A 95 -4.47 -4.99 -0.94
C VAL A 95 -3.34 -5.30 0.04
N TYR A 96 -2.11 -5.02 -0.36
CA TYR A 96 -0.94 -5.24 0.48
C TYR A 96 -0.50 -3.94 1.12
N HIS A 97 -0.15 -4.01 2.39
CA HIS A 97 0.46 -2.91 3.13
C HIS A 97 1.53 -3.45 4.06
N TYR A 98 2.42 -2.58 4.51
CA TYR A 98 3.45 -2.91 5.48
C TYR A 98 3.10 -2.31 6.83
N GLY A 99 3.28 -3.09 7.88
CA GLY A 99 2.97 -2.64 9.24
C GLY A 99 1.53 -2.92 9.66
N ALA A 100 1.22 -2.53 10.86
CA ALA A 100 -0.10 -2.72 11.46
C ALA A 100 -1.01 -1.51 11.20
#